data_0f5a7670bc6533eb9c0ca71c782703fb
#
_entry.id   0f5a7670bc6533eb9c0ca71c782703fb
#
_cell.length_a   1.000
_cell.length_b   1.000
_cell.length_c   1.000
_cell.angle_alpha   90.00
_cell.angle_beta   90.00
_cell.angle_gamma   90.00
#
_symmetry.space_group_name_H-M   'P 1'
#
loop_
_entity.id
_entity.type
_entity.pdbx_description
1 polymer ?
#
loop_
_entity_poly.entity_id
_entity_poly.type
_entity_poly.pdbx_seq_one_letter_code
_entity_poly.pdbx_strand_id
1 'polypeptide(L)'
;IEYWIEGDRGSQIRLDKQKWNAEKIRKKGLKWLVFAIVSLIIANVFLAYIVGSDQVLAMIKEGPSQHVSTFLSLIIFTGVFYFVFVWFREQVCIIACPYGRLQGVLLDEKSVVVAYDHKRGEGDKGRAKFRKNENRADRGVGDCIDCFQCVHVCPTGIDIRNGTQLECVNCTACIDACDHIMESVNLPKGLI
;
A
#
# COMPACT_ATOMS: atom_id res chain seq x y z
N ILE A 1 -0.18 7.42 9.72
CA ILE A 1 0.92 6.93 10.57
C ILE A 1 2.12 6.58 9.69
N GLU A 2 1.99 5.68 8.74
CA GLU A 2 3.10 5.26 7.85
C GLU A 2 3.69 6.43 7.08
N TYR A 3 2.86 7.26 6.48
CA TYR A 3 3.29 8.48 5.77
C TYR A 3 4.11 9.42 6.67
N TRP A 4 3.74 9.56 7.94
CA TRP A 4 4.45 10.43 8.89
C TRP A 4 5.78 9.86 9.35
N ILE A 5 5.91 8.53 9.44
CA ILE A 5 7.12 7.87 9.98
C ILE A 5 8.09 7.47 8.87
N GLU A 6 7.59 6.87 7.80
CA GLU A 6 8.39 6.32 6.70
C GLU A 6 8.44 7.26 5.47
N GLY A 7 7.52 8.26 5.40
CA GLY A 7 7.42 9.20 4.28
C GLY A 7 6.61 8.64 3.11
N ASP A 8 6.82 9.23 1.92
CA ASP A 8 6.14 8.84 0.69
C ASP A 8 6.42 7.40 0.28
N ARG A 9 5.53 6.82 -0.53
CA ARG A 9 5.65 5.44 -1.01
C ARG A 9 7.00 5.13 -1.64
N GLY A 10 7.58 6.06 -2.39
CA GLY A 10 8.93 5.92 -2.94
C GLY A 10 10.01 5.75 -1.88
N SER A 11 9.91 6.48 -0.77
CA SER A 11 10.80 6.37 0.39
C SER A 11 10.64 5.05 1.12
N GLN A 12 9.40 4.56 1.25
CA GLN A 12 9.08 3.27 1.86
C GLN A 12 9.68 2.11 1.06
N ILE A 13 9.52 2.10 -0.27
CA ILE A 13 10.11 1.09 -1.16
C ILE A 13 11.64 1.11 -1.08
N ARG A 14 12.24 2.30 -1.03
CA ARG A 14 13.70 2.46 -0.87
C ARG A 14 14.15 1.92 0.48
N LEU A 15 13.42 2.24 1.56
CA LEU A 15 13.72 1.77 2.91
C LEU A 15 13.63 0.23 3.00
N ASP A 16 12.66 -0.38 2.32
CA ASP A 16 12.51 -1.84 2.32
C ASP A 16 13.64 -2.55 1.58
N LYS A 17 14.12 -1.99 0.48
CA LYS A 17 15.25 -2.53 -0.31
C LYS A 17 16.62 -2.29 0.34
N GLN A 18 16.76 -1.34 1.26
CA GLN A 18 18.01 -1.10 1.98
C GLN A 18 18.35 -2.25 2.93
N LYS A 19 19.67 -2.49 3.10
CA LYS A 19 20.17 -3.36 4.17
C LYS A 19 19.78 -2.83 5.55
N TRP A 20 19.74 -3.69 6.54
CA TRP A 20 19.42 -3.32 7.92
C TRP A 20 20.41 -2.22 8.40
N ASN A 21 19.87 -1.04 8.65
CA ASN A 21 20.61 0.11 9.17
C ASN A 21 19.90 0.65 10.41
N ALA A 22 20.62 1.37 11.27
CA ALA A 22 20.05 1.97 12.50
C ALA A 22 18.83 2.86 12.20
N GLU A 23 18.84 3.60 11.10
CA GLU A 23 17.70 4.40 10.66
C GLU A 23 16.48 3.55 10.31
N LYS A 24 16.66 2.43 9.61
CA LYS A 24 15.61 1.49 9.26
C LYS A 24 14.99 0.86 10.52
N ILE A 25 15.83 0.44 11.47
CA ILE A 25 15.38 -0.15 12.74
C ILE A 25 14.57 0.87 13.54
N ARG A 26 15.05 2.13 13.63
CA ARG A 26 14.34 3.20 14.36
C ARG A 26 12.98 3.51 13.73
N LYS A 27 12.91 3.69 12.42
CA LYS A 27 11.65 4.01 11.71
C LYS A 27 10.65 2.86 11.80
N LYS A 28 11.09 1.62 11.54
CA LYS A 28 10.22 0.44 11.66
C LYS A 28 9.81 0.16 13.10
N GLY A 29 10.72 0.32 14.06
CA GLY A 29 10.43 0.16 15.47
C GLY A 29 9.42 1.19 15.97
N LEU A 30 9.58 2.46 15.60
CA LEU A 30 8.62 3.52 15.94
C LEU A 30 7.23 3.25 15.33
N LYS A 31 7.18 2.81 14.08
CA LYS A 31 5.94 2.40 13.43
C LYS A 31 5.23 1.28 14.20
N TRP A 32 5.94 0.21 14.51
CA TRP A 32 5.39 -0.92 15.24
C TRP A 32 4.91 -0.54 16.64
N LEU A 33 5.65 0.34 17.33
CA LEU A 33 5.27 0.85 18.64
C LEU A 33 3.97 1.67 18.57
N VAL A 34 3.86 2.58 17.59
CA VAL A 34 2.63 3.37 17.40
C VAL A 34 1.43 2.47 17.09
N PHE A 35 1.61 1.47 16.21
CA PHE A 35 0.53 0.51 15.94
C PHE A 35 0.15 -0.32 17.16
N ALA A 36 1.12 -0.71 18.01
CA ALA A 36 0.84 -1.42 19.26
C ALA A 36 0.01 -0.56 20.22
N ILE A 37 0.37 0.71 20.39
CA ILE A 37 -0.39 1.66 21.24
C ILE A 37 -1.82 1.85 20.72
N VAL A 38 -1.98 2.08 19.41
CA VAL A 38 -3.30 2.25 18.80
C VAL A 38 -4.14 0.99 18.95
N SER A 39 -3.56 -0.19 18.72
CA SER A 39 -4.24 -1.47 18.90
C SER A 39 -4.67 -1.70 20.36
N LEU A 40 -3.83 -1.32 21.31
CA LEU A 40 -4.16 -1.39 22.75
C LEU A 40 -5.32 -0.46 23.11
N ILE A 41 -5.31 0.76 22.59
CA ILE A 41 -6.42 1.72 22.85
C ILE A 41 -7.72 1.17 22.27
N ILE A 42 -7.72 0.70 21.04
CA ILE A 42 -8.91 0.13 20.38
C ILE A 42 -9.43 -1.08 21.18
N ALA A 43 -8.54 -1.97 21.61
CA ALA A 43 -8.90 -3.15 22.38
C ALA A 43 -9.54 -2.77 23.73
N ASN A 44 -8.99 -1.75 24.42
CA ASN A 44 -9.56 -1.27 25.68
C ASN A 44 -10.92 -0.59 25.49
N VAL A 45 -11.09 0.23 24.45
CA VAL A 45 -12.38 0.86 24.14
C VAL A 45 -13.43 -0.20 23.81
N PHE A 46 -13.06 -1.22 23.05
CA PHE A 46 -13.96 -2.31 22.70
C PHE A 46 -14.33 -3.16 23.94
N LEU A 47 -13.37 -3.44 24.79
CA LEU A 47 -13.62 -4.13 26.06
C LEU A 47 -14.55 -3.31 26.96
N ALA A 48 -14.32 -1.99 27.06
CA ALA A 48 -15.17 -1.09 27.83
C ALA A 48 -16.61 -1.04 27.29
N TYR A 49 -16.80 -1.20 25.99
CA TYR A 49 -18.12 -1.28 25.37
C TYR A 49 -18.88 -2.57 25.73
N ILE A 50 -18.16 -3.72 25.82
CA ILE A 50 -18.79 -5.02 26.13
C ILE A 50 -19.05 -5.20 27.62
N VAL A 51 -18.05 -4.87 28.45
CA VAL A 51 -18.05 -5.18 29.90
C VAL A 51 -18.59 -4.00 30.72
N GLY A 52 -18.49 -2.80 30.18
CA GLY A 52 -18.82 -1.55 30.89
C GLY A 52 -17.56 -0.82 31.38
N SER A 53 -17.57 0.50 31.24
CA SER A 53 -16.43 1.36 31.57
C SER A 53 -16.03 1.29 33.06
N ASP A 54 -17.01 1.19 33.98
CA ASP A 54 -16.76 1.16 35.40
C ASP A 54 -16.05 -0.13 35.83
N GLN A 55 -16.42 -1.25 35.22
CA GLN A 55 -15.78 -2.54 35.51
C GLN A 55 -14.35 -2.59 34.98
N VAL A 56 -14.08 -2.01 33.78
CA VAL A 56 -12.73 -1.93 33.26
C VAL A 56 -11.83 -1.07 34.13
N LEU A 57 -12.33 0.05 34.61
CA LEU A 57 -11.60 0.91 35.56
C LEU A 57 -11.32 0.22 36.90
N ALA A 58 -12.28 -0.55 37.42
CA ALA A 58 -12.09 -1.36 38.62
C ALA A 58 -11.01 -2.44 38.41
N MET A 59 -11.06 -3.16 37.29
CA MET A 59 -10.05 -4.18 36.92
C MET A 59 -8.63 -3.61 36.79
N ILE A 60 -8.50 -2.40 36.25
CA ILE A 60 -7.18 -1.73 36.15
C ILE A 60 -6.66 -1.37 37.55
N LYS A 61 -7.53 -1.00 38.51
CA LYS A 61 -7.16 -0.65 39.89
C LYS A 61 -6.83 -1.88 40.74
N GLU A 62 -7.56 -2.98 40.58
CA GLU A 62 -7.37 -4.21 41.35
C GLU A 62 -6.17 -5.04 40.84
N GLY A 63 -5.70 -4.77 39.62
CA GLY A 63 -4.54 -5.42 39.03
C GLY A 63 -4.84 -6.76 38.35
N PRO A 64 -3.88 -7.27 37.55
CA PRO A 64 -4.10 -8.43 36.69
C PRO A 64 -4.25 -9.76 37.44
N SER A 65 -3.87 -9.83 38.70
CA SER A 65 -3.87 -11.08 39.47
C SER A 65 -5.28 -11.56 39.86
N GLN A 66 -6.25 -10.65 39.96
CA GLN A 66 -7.63 -11.01 40.34
C GLN A 66 -8.49 -11.39 39.15
N HIS A 67 -8.16 -10.87 37.94
CA HIS A 67 -8.95 -11.05 36.72
C HIS A 67 -8.09 -11.59 35.56
N VAL A 68 -7.37 -12.70 35.79
CA VAL A 68 -6.45 -13.30 34.79
C VAL A 68 -7.13 -13.62 33.49
N SER A 69 -8.37 -14.12 33.52
CA SER A 69 -9.13 -14.48 32.29
C SER A 69 -9.40 -13.24 31.41
N THR A 70 -9.84 -12.14 32.00
CA THR A 70 -10.11 -10.89 31.27
C THR A 70 -8.83 -10.27 30.74
N PHE A 71 -7.75 -10.32 31.51
CA PHE A 71 -6.46 -9.82 31.11
C PHE A 71 -5.88 -10.63 29.93
N LEU A 72 -5.99 -11.94 29.98
CA LEU A 72 -5.58 -12.84 28.88
C LEU A 72 -6.40 -12.55 27.61
N SER A 73 -7.71 -12.38 27.75
CA SER A 73 -8.60 -12.01 26.65
C SER A 73 -8.20 -10.68 26.02
N LEU A 74 -7.87 -9.68 26.83
CA LEU A 74 -7.40 -8.36 26.36
C LEU A 74 -6.08 -8.49 25.57
N ILE A 75 -5.13 -9.28 26.06
CA ILE A 75 -3.85 -9.52 25.36
C ILE A 75 -4.09 -10.20 24.02
N ILE A 76 -4.90 -11.26 23.97
CA ILE A 76 -5.22 -11.97 22.74
C ILE A 76 -5.89 -11.02 21.75
N PHE A 77 -6.87 -10.27 22.19
CA PHE A 77 -7.61 -9.32 21.36
C PHE A 77 -6.71 -8.21 20.81
N THR A 78 -5.86 -7.62 21.67
CA THR A 78 -4.86 -6.63 21.25
C THR A 78 -3.89 -7.23 20.23
N GLY A 79 -3.44 -8.48 20.44
CA GLY A 79 -2.56 -9.20 19.53
C GLY A 79 -3.18 -9.41 18.14
N VAL A 80 -4.46 -9.78 18.09
CA VAL A 80 -5.21 -9.94 16.83
C VAL A 80 -5.32 -8.61 16.10
N PHE A 81 -5.71 -7.53 16.79
CA PHE A 81 -5.77 -6.20 16.17
C PHE A 81 -4.40 -5.74 15.66
N TYR A 82 -3.36 -5.91 16.48
CA TYR A 82 -2.00 -5.57 16.09
C TYR A 82 -1.57 -6.33 14.82
N PHE A 83 -1.82 -7.63 14.76
CA PHE A 83 -1.51 -8.47 13.60
C PHE A 83 -2.24 -7.97 12.35
N VAL A 84 -3.53 -7.65 12.47
CA VAL A 84 -4.32 -7.14 11.34
C VAL A 84 -3.77 -5.79 10.86
N PHE A 85 -3.44 -4.87 11.74
CA PHE A 85 -2.93 -3.56 11.34
C PHE A 85 -1.50 -3.59 10.80
N VAL A 86 -0.63 -4.45 11.32
CA VAL A 86 0.79 -4.47 10.95
C VAL A 86 1.04 -5.30 9.69
N TRP A 87 0.37 -6.44 9.56
CA TRP A 87 0.69 -7.41 8.51
C TRP A 87 -0.46 -7.72 7.58
N PHE A 88 -1.68 -7.84 8.09
CA PHE A 88 -2.80 -8.33 7.31
C PHE A 88 -3.56 -7.24 6.53
N ARG A 89 -3.25 -5.96 6.77
CA ARG A 89 -3.97 -4.82 6.21
C ARG A 89 -4.11 -4.86 4.67
N GLU A 90 -3.01 -5.02 3.96
CA GLU A 90 -3.02 -5.08 2.49
C GLU A 90 -3.52 -6.43 1.99
N GLN A 91 -3.29 -7.49 2.75
CA GLN A 91 -3.73 -8.84 2.43
C GLN A 91 -5.25 -9.04 2.53
N VAL A 92 -5.94 -8.23 3.34
CA VAL A 92 -7.41 -8.28 3.48
C VAL A 92 -8.10 -8.10 2.13
N CYS A 93 -7.68 -7.11 1.34
CA CYS A 93 -8.30 -6.82 0.06
C CYS A 93 -8.04 -7.91 -0.98
N ILE A 94 -6.86 -8.55 -0.92
CA ILE A 94 -6.45 -9.56 -1.89
C ILE A 94 -7.03 -10.95 -1.53
N ILE A 95 -6.99 -11.33 -0.26
CA ILE A 95 -7.28 -12.70 0.19
C ILE A 95 -8.70 -12.83 0.73
N ALA A 96 -9.10 -11.93 1.64
CA ALA A 96 -10.30 -12.09 2.45
C ALA A 96 -11.49 -11.30 1.93
N CYS A 97 -11.29 -10.19 1.21
CA CYS A 97 -12.38 -9.34 0.76
C CYS A 97 -13.04 -9.93 -0.49
N PRO A 98 -14.29 -10.43 -0.41
CA PRO A 98 -14.98 -10.95 -1.58
C PRO A 98 -15.25 -9.85 -2.62
N TYR A 99 -15.34 -8.59 -2.19
CA TYR A 99 -15.58 -7.45 -3.07
C TYR A 99 -14.42 -7.20 -4.03
N GLY A 100 -13.17 -7.31 -3.58
CA GLY A 100 -12.00 -7.16 -4.44
C GLY A 100 -11.95 -8.22 -5.57
N ARG A 101 -12.39 -9.44 -5.27
CA ARG A 101 -12.50 -10.51 -6.27
C ARG A 101 -13.68 -10.32 -7.22
N LEU A 102 -14.83 -9.89 -6.71
CA LEU A 102 -16.01 -9.60 -7.52
C LEU A 102 -15.76 -8.43 -8.48
N GLN A 103 -15.01 -7.43 -8.08
CA GLN A 103 -14.66 -6.30 -8.93
C GLN A 103 -14.00 -6.74 -10.24
N GLY A 104 -13.06 -7.70 -10.18
CA GLY A 104 -12.40 -8.21 -11.39
C GLY A 104 -13.30 -9.06 -12.29
N VAL A 105 -14.28 -9.77 -11.72
CA VAL A 105 -15.21 -10.65 -12.46
C VAL A 105 -16.37 -9.87 -13.08
N LEU A 106 -16.77 -8.76 -12.46
CA LEU A 106 -17.86 -7.91 -12.94
C LEU A 106 -17.46 -6.91 -14.02
N LEU A 107 -16.16 -6.85 -14.38
CA LEU A 107 -15.70 -6.03 -15.50
C LEU A 107 -16.19 -6.63 -16.81
N ASP A 108 -16.83 -5.81 -17.64
CA ASP A 108 -17.24 -6.14 -19.00
C ASP A 108 -16.46 -5.32 -20.03
N GLU A 109 -16.69 -5.54 -21.33
CA GLU A 109 -16.02 -4.83 -22.41
C GLU A 109 -16.28 -3.31 -22.41
N LYS A 110 -17.34 -2.86 -21.71
CA LYS A 110 -17.70 -1.45 -21.60
C LYS A 110 -17.22 -0.79 -20.32
N SER A 111 -16.58 -1.54 -19.43
CA SER A 111 -16.06 -1.02 -18.18
C SER A 111 -14.82 -0.16 -18.41
N VAL A 112 -14.81 1.03 -17.82
CA VAL A 112 -13.66 1.93 -17.86
C VAL A 112 -12.64 1.48 -16.81
N VAL A 113 -11.48 1.08 -17.26
CA VAL A 113 -10.37 0.64 -16.40
C VAL A 113 -9.09 1.41 -16.72
N VAL A 114 -8.25 1.61 -15.72
CA VAL A 114 -6.91 2.13 -15.93
C VAL A 114 -6.04 1.02 -16.49
N ALA A 115 -5.52 1.19 -17.68
CA ALA A 115 -4.70 0.19 -18.37
C ALA A 115 -3.47 0.82 -19.01
N TYR A 116 -2.39 0.07 -19.06
CA TYR A 116 -1.16 0.47 -19.74
C TYR A 116 -1.16 -0.02 -21.19
N ASP A 117 -0.86 0.87 -22.12
CA ASP A 117 -0.72 0.51 -23.54
C ASP A 117 0.62 -0.21 -23.78
N HIS A 118 0.59 -1.54 -23.77
CA HIS A 118 1.76 -2.38 -24.00
C HIS A 118 2.35 -2.19 -25.40
N LYS A 119 1.52 -1.99 -26.44
CA LYS A 119 2.00 -1.86 -27.82
C LYS A 119 2.85 -0.62 -27.99
N ARG A 120 2.34 0.51 -27.50
CA ARG A 120 3.04 1.78 -27.55
C ARG A 120 4.17 1.85 -26.53
N GLY A 121 3.94 1.33 -25.32
CA GLY A 121 4.87 1.45 -24.20
C GLY A 121 6.09 0.58 -24.26
N GLU A 122 6.00 -0.58 -24.92
CA GLU A 122 7.12 -1.54 -25.01
C GLU A 122 7.75 -1.58 -26.39
N GLY A 123 7.00 -1.30 -27.46
CA GLY A 123 7.49 -1.47 -28.84
C GLY A 123 8.01 -2.89 -29.10
N ASP A 124 8.91 -3.05 -30.07
CA ASP A 124 9.45 -4.36 -30.46
C ASP A 124 10.55 -4.86 -29.51
N LYS A 125 11.32 -3.94 -28.90
CA LYS A 125 12.49 -4.24 -28.05
C LYS A 125 12.28 -4.00 -26.57
N GLY A 126 11.05 -3.73 -26.15
CA GLY A 126 10.69 -3.47 -24.77
C GLY A 126 10.98 -2.03 -24.29
N ARG A 127 10.89 -1.86 -22.99
CA ARG A 127 11.08 -0.58 -22.28
C ARG A 127 12.56 -0.22 -22.22
N ALA A 128 12.90 1.06 -22.39
CA ALA A 128 14.26 1.53 -22.24
C ALA A 128 14.32 2.88 -21.53
N LYS A 129 15.36 3.08 -20.71
CA LYS A 129 15.62 4.35 -20.06
C LYS A 129 15.79 5.48 -21.08
N PHE A 130 15.31 6.66 -20.71
CA PHE A 130 15.43 7.87 -21.52
C PHE A 130 16.89 8.25 -21.74
N ARG A 131 17.24 8.54 -23.01
CA ARG A 131 18.53 9.13 -23.37
C ARG A 131 18.27 10.42 -24.16
N LYS A 132 18.99 11.47 -23.81
CA LYS A 132 18.85 12.77 -24.46
C LYS A 132 19.28 12.68 -25.92
N ASN A 133 18.52 13.27 -26.84
CA ASN A 133 18.75 13.30 -28.30
C ASN A 133 18.64 11.93 -28.98
N GLU A 134 17.85 11.02 -28.47
CA GLU A 134 17.65 9.71 -29.06
C GLU A 134 16.27 9.63 -29.72
N ASN A 135 16.22 9.16 -30.97
CA ASN A 135 14.96 8.84 -31.65
C ASN A 135 14.57 7.40 -31.26
N ARG A 136 13.52 7.26 -30.42
CA ARG A 136 13.07 5.97 -29.88
C ARG A 136 12.53 5.04 -30.97
N ALA A 137 11.86 5.62 -31.99
CA ALA A 137 11.31 4.87 -33.12
C ALA A 137 12.40 4.11 -33.90
N ASP A 138 13.55 4.75 -34.14
CA ASP A 138 14.67 4.13 -34.90
C ASP A 138 15.28 2.95 -34.14
N ARG A 139 15.17 2.94 -32.81
CA ARG A 139 15.65 1.82 -31.99
C ARG A 139 14.64 0.70 -31.81
N GLY A 140 13.37 0.91 -32.17
CA GLY A 140 12.28 -0.02 -31.92
C GLY A 140 11.94 -0.20 -30.43
N VAL A 141 12.28 0.78 -29.58
CA VAL A 141 11.90 0.78 -28.16
C VAL A 141 10.60 1.55 -27.95
N GLY A 142 9.79 1.11 -26.98
CA GLY A 142 8.54 1.75 -26.67
C GLY A 142 8.68 3.14 -26.00
N ASP A 143 7.58 3.85 -25.87
CA ASP A 143 7.53 5.20 -25.27
C ASP A 143 7.78 5.18 -23.75
N CYS A 144 7.60 4.04 -23.09
CA CYS A 144 7.86 3.93 -21.65
C CYS A 144 9.35 4.08 -21.34
N ILE A 145 9.71 5.10 -20.59
CA ILE A 145 11.11 5.41 -20.20
C ILE A 145 11.58 4.71 -18.94
N ASP A 146 10.79 3.79 -18.40
CA ASP A 146 11.09 3.01 -17.19
C ASP A 146 11.43 3.88 -15.95
N CYS A 147 10.68 4.97 -15.76
CA CYS A 147 10.90 5.92 -14.66
C CYS A 147 10.27 5.48 -13.32
N PHE A 148 9.36 4.50 -13.32
CA PHE A 148 8.62 3.99 -12.15
C PHE A 148 7.73 5.02 -11.44
N GLN A 149 7.47 6.19 -12.01
CA GLN A 149 6.62 7.19 -11.36
C GLN A 149 5.18 6.69 -11.15
N CYS A 150 4.63 5.95 -12.11
CA CYS A 150 3.33 5.31 -11.97
C CYS A 150 3.26 4.35 -10.76
N VAL A 151 4.36 3.66 -10.43
CA VAL A 151 4.45 2.79 -9.24
C VAL A 151 4.62 3.60 -7.96
N HIS A 152 5.42 4.67 -8.01
CA HIS A 152 5.68 5.51 -6.84
C HIS A 152 4.46 6.30 -6.36
N VAL A 153 3.62 6.75 -7.29
CA VAL A 153 2.40 7.51 -6.98
C VAL A 153 1.25 6.59 -6.56
N CYS A 154 1.32 5.30 -6.89
CA CYS A 154 0.24 4.36 -6.62
C CYS A 154 0.04 4.15 -5.11
N PRO A 155 -1.16 4.40 -4.56
CA PRO A 155 -1.44 4.23 -3.14
C PRO A 155 -1.35 2.76 -2.69
N THR A 156 -1.66 1.81 -3.59
CA THR A 156 -1.56 0.37 -3.35
C THR A 156 -0.19 -0.19 -3.72
N GLY A 157 0.66 0.59 -4.40
CA GLY A 157 2.02 0.22 -4.76
C GLY A 157 2.12 -0.83 -5.87
N ILE A 158 1.06 -1.00 -6.67
CA ILE A 158 1.07 -1.90 -7.82
C ILE A 158 1.89 -1.32 -8.98
N ASP A 159 2.39 -2.21 -9.83
CA ASP A 159 2.96 -1.83 -11.12
C ASP A 159 1.92 -2.06 -12.22
N ILE A 160 1.26 -0.96 -12.64
CA ILE A 160 0.21 -1.00 -13.67
C ILE A 160 0.72 -1.52 -15.03
N ARG A 161 2.02 -1.47 -15.26
CA ARG A 161 2.64 -1.96 -16.49
C ARG A 161 2.62 -3.49 -16.61
N ASN A 162 2.30 -4.20 -15.52
CA ASN A 162 2.11 -5.66 -15.54
C ASN A 162 0.65 -6.05 -15.87
N GLY A 163 -0.17 -5.10 -16.30
CA GLY A 163 -1.58 -5.30 -16.61
C GLY A 163 -2.51 -4.95 -15.46
N THR A 164 -3.80 -5.21 -15.66
CA THR A 164 -4.84 -4.95 -14.66
C THR A 164 -4.67 -5.88 -13.46
N GLN A 165 -4.66 -5.30 -12.26
CA GLN A 165 -4.49 -6.02 -10.99
C GLN A 165 -5.68 -5.78 -10.08
N LEU A 166 -6.02 -6.78 -9.25
CA LEU A 166 -7.18 -6.71 -8.32
C LEU A 166 -7.07 -5.59 -7.28
N GLU A 167 -5.83 -5.21 -6.96
CA GLU A 167 -5.51 -4.16 -5.99
C GLU A 167 -5.66 -2.74 -6.58
N CYS A 168 -5.93 -2.63 -7.89
CA CYS A 168 -6.15 -1.35 -8.55
C CYS A 168 -7.49 -0.76 -8.12
N VAL A 169 -7.44 0.44 -7.54
CA VAL A 169 -8.64 1.18 -7.11
C VAL A 169 -9.11 2.21 -8.15
N ASN A 170 -8.57 2.16 -9.36
CA ASN A 170 -8.89 3.05 -10.49
C ASN A 170 -8.83 4.56 -10.12
N CYS A 171 -7.87 4.95 -9.26
CA CYS A 171 -7.72 6.33 -8.79
C CYS A 171 -7.09 7.30 -9.80
N THR A 172 -6.65 6.81 -10.97
CA THR A 172 -6.04 7.58 -12.08
C THR A 172 -4.72 8.30 -11.79
N ALA A 173 -4.22 8.30 -10.56
CA ALA A 173 -2.99 9.00 -10.19
C ALA A 173 -1.75 8.59 -11.02
N CYS A 174 -1.71 7.34 -11.51
CA CYS A 174 -0.65 6.86 -12.39
C CYS A 174 -0.72 7.51 -13.79
N ILE A 175 -1.92 7.84 -14.29
CA ILE A 175 -2.13 8.54 -15.56
C ILE A 175 -1.50 9.93 -15.46
N ASP A 176 -1.90 10.72 -14.45
CA ASP A 176 -1.39 12.09 -14.25
C ASP A 176 0.13 12.11 -14.11
N ALA A 177 0.69 11.18 -13.31
CA ALA A 177 2.13 11.07 -13.13
C ALA A 177 2.86 10.66 -14.41
N CYS A 178 2.28 9.78 -15.22
CA CYS A 178 2.84 9.36 -16.49
C CYS A 178 2.80 10.50 -17.50
N ASP A 179 1.66 11.18 -17.65
CA ASP A 179 1.48 12.29 -18.58
C ASP A 179 2.42 13.47 -18.27
N HIS A 180 2.62 13.79 -17.00
CA HIS A 180 3.60 14.78 -16.59
C HIS A 180 5.03 14.43 -17.04
N ILE A 181 5.42 13.16 -16.90
CA ILE A 181 6.73 12.70 -17.38
C ILE A 181 6.82 12.69 -18.89
N MET A 182 5.77 12.21 -19.60
CA MET A 182 5.74 12.19 -21.07
C MET A 182 5.89 13.61 -21.62
N GLU A 183 5.21 14.58 -21.03
CA GLU A 183 5.34 15.99 -21.40
C GLU A 183 6.76 16.52 -21.18
N SER A 184 7.40 16.17 -20.07
CA SER A 184 8.79 16.60 -19.78
C SER A 184 9.85 16.05 -20.74
N VAL A 185 9.56 14.93 -21.41
CA VAL A 185 10.44 14.30 -22.40
C VAL A 185 9.96 14.50 -23.85
N ASN A 186 8.94 15.34 -24.07
CA ASN A 186 8.33 15.64 -25.37
C ASN A 186 7.78 14.38 -26.08
N LEU A 187 7.21 13.46 -25.35
CA LEU A 187 6.48 12.31 -25.87
C LEU A 187 4.96 12.53 -25.75
N PRO A 188 4.13 11.94 -26.61
CA PRO A 188 2.69 12.09 -26.55
C PRO A 188 2.12 11.47 -25.27
N LYS A 189 1.12 12.14 -24.67
CA LYS A 189 0.36 11.69 -23.49
C LYS A 189 -0.47 10.43 -23.75
N GLY A 190 -1.08 9.88 -22.68
CA GLY A 190 -2.01 8.76 -22.78
C GLY A 190 -1.29 7.42 -23.00
N LEU A 191 -0.20 7.18 -22.27
CA LEU A 191 0.46 5.88 -22.25
C LEU A 191 -0.19 4.91 -21.25
N ILE A 192 -0.83 5.47 -20.21
CA ILE A 192 -1.67 4.74 -19.25
C ILE A 192 -3.08 5.26 -19.37
#